data_1869df3011712c6a9466a21447ecb547
#
_entry.id   1869df3011712c6a9466a21447ecb547
#
_cell.length_a   1.000
_cell.length_b   1.000
_cell.length_c   1.000
_cell.angle_alpha   90.00
_cell.angle_beta   90.00
_cell.angle_gamma   90.00
#
_symmetry.space_group_name_H-M   'P 1'
#
loop_
_entity.id
_entity.type
_entity.pdbx_description
1 polymer ?
#
loop_
_entity_poly.entity_id
_entity_poly.type
_entity_poly.pdbx_seq_one_letter_code
_entity_poly.pdbx_strand_id
1 'polypeptide(L)'
;MTISGIGSRTSYIGSGILDLRSQLDTLTQQLSSGKISNTYAGLGSGRSLSIALRSQLSTVASYADTATNLNTRIGVANLSLQRLVAIGSEVKGAAVSAGGNFDNTGQTPGQRTAQLDFADSVDMLNAKSGDRYLFSGRATDTAPVAPSDQIMNGNGAAIAGLKQVISERSTADLGVNKNGRVGAALDTTIPTAINITEEEVTPAPPQKAQPFGMKVSSISTTIVGAQTTNPVDLPTTPVTVPPTTPATPVAKSMSIDLNGNVPKAGDQVKLTFTMPDGTQEDIVLTASDKTPLPANSFAIGTAAPPVTASEATAANLNAAIGTAMTDLANGPMVAASAIEAGNNFFDNPPQRIGSTPLGSATTLVDGTASNTVIWYNGETNDVAANGAARGSAVSQIDTSITVQYGARADEQALRNQLQTVAVFAAVAVDPNQLANPAYAKNANAQIAALNTRVARNLADVPGQQTVENIQADFAGAQAAIKSTTDRQVQTKAMAQTMLDSIEGINNDEVATKILALQTALQASYQTTSTLYQMSLVKFL
;
A
#
# COMPACT_ATOMS: atom_id res chain seq x y z
N MET A 1 17.99 98.85 37.09
CA MET A 1 17.02 97.81 37.44
C MET A 1 16.64 97.01 36.18
N THR A 2 17.18 95.84 36.07
CA THR A 2 16.64 94.57 35.55
C THR A 2 16.04 94.57 34.15
N ILE A 3 16.94 94.44 33.17
CA ILE A 3 16.61 93.92 31.82
C ILE A 3 16.44 92.34 31.86
N SER A 4 16.48 91.78 33.07
CA SER A 4 16.43 90.35 33.30
C SER A 4 15.04 89.69 33.05
N GLY A 5 13.96 90.48 33.08
CA GLY A 5 12.60 89.97 32.98
C GLY A 5 12.07 89.72 31.56
N ILE A 6 12.67 90.33 30.54
CA ILE A 6 12.21 90.20 29.14
C ILE A 6 12.89 88.97 28.47
N GLY A 7 14.18 88.74 28.78
CA GLY A 7 14.92 87.62 28.23
C GLY A 7 14.37 86.26 28.73
N SER A 8 13.89 86.18 29.96
CA SER A 8 13.28 84.95 30.50
C SER A 8 11.91 84.65 29.89
N ARG A 9 11.11 85.72 29.62
CA ARG A 9 9.77 85.54 28.98
C ARG A 9 9.86 85.13 27.49
N THR A 10 10.82 85.72 26.74
CA THR A 10 11.07 85.34 25.33
C THR A 10 11.68 83.97 25.22
N SER A 11 12.52 83.51 26.14
CA SER A 11 13.02 82.11 26.23
C SER A 11 11.89 81.15 26.56
N TYR A 12 10.95 81.49 27.43
CA TYR A 12 9.81 80.71 27.81
C TYR A 12 8.80 80.52 26.65
N ILE A 13 8.55 81.61 25.89
CA ILE A 13 7.68 81.55 24.71
C ILE A 13 8.37 80.76 23.58
N GLY A 14 9.68 80.93 23.39
CA GLY A 14 10.47 80.18 22.42
C GLY A 14 10.46 78.68 22.70
N SER A 15 10.62 78.28 23.96
CA SER A 15 10.50 76.85 24.34
C SER A 15 9.09 76.30 24.15
N GLY A 16 8.04 77.11 24.42
CA GLY A 16 6.64 76.71 24.15
C GLY A 16 6.34 76.50 22.67
N ILE A 17 6.90 77.35 21.78
CA ILE A 17 6.77 77.20 20.32
C ILE A 17 7.48 75.93 19.83
N LEU A 18 8.67 75.63 20.35
CA LEU A 18 9.40 74.41 20.01
C LEU A 18 8.64 73.14 20.48
N ASP A 19 8.02 73.21 21.64
CA ASP A 19 7.21 72.13 22.18
C ASP A 19 5.94 71.86 21.32
N LEU A 20 5.21 72.92 20.96
CA LEU A 20 4.05 72.84 20.06
C LEU A 20 4.43 72.31 18.69
N ARG A 21 5.60 72.66 18.18
CA ARG A 21 6.10 72.11 16.89
C ARG A 21 6.47 70.67 16.99
N SER A 22 7.13 70.26 18.06
CA SER A 22 7.43 68.81 18.33
C SER A 22 6.16 68.01 18.48
N GLN A 23 5.12 68.51 19.13
CA GLN A 23 3.82 67.85 19.23
C GLN A 23 3.14 67.73 17.86
N LEU A 24 3.20 68.79 17.03
CA LEU A 24 2.66 68.79 15.67
C LEU A 24 3.37 67.78 14.79
N ASP A 25 4.70 67.71 14.84
CA ASP A 25 5.50 66.74 14.10
C ASP A 25 5.16 65.32 14.52
N THR A 26 4.99 65.07 15.83
CA THR A 26 4.57 63.77 16.38
C THR A 26 3.19 63.38 15.89
N LEU A 27 2.19 64.28 15.96
CA LEU A 27 0.83 63.96 15.47
C LEU A 27 0.78 63.81 13.97
N THR A 28 1.59 64.56 13.20
CA THR A 28 1.72 64.37 11.75
C THR A 28 2.31 62.98 11.41
N GLN A 29 3.32 62.56 12.18
CA GLN A 29 3.89 61.23 12.05
C GLN A 29 2.88 60.11 12.44
N GLN A 30 2.10 60.31 13.49
CA GLN A 30 1.01 59.41 13.87
C GLN A 30 -0.05 59.31 12.76
N LEU A 31 -0.49 60.44 12.20
CA LEU A 31 -1.46 60.46 11.11
C LEU A 31 -0.93 59.78 9.85
N SER A 32 0.35 60.00 9.52
CA SER A 32 1.02 59.35 8.38
C SER A 32 1.20 57.85 8.55
N SER A 33 1.53 57.40 9.75
CA SER A 33 1.76 55.97 10.05
C SER A 33 0.50 55.20 10.44
N GLY A 34 -0.58 55.87 10.81
CA GLY A 34 -1.79 55.29 11.39
C GLY A 34 -1.59 54.72 12.80
N LYS A 35 -0.42 55.00 13.44
CA LYS A 35 -0.03 54.39 14.72
C LYS A 35 0.25 55.45 15.78
N ILE A 36 -0.11 55.10 17.03
CA ILE A 36 0.17 55.95 18.20
C ILE A 36 1.68 56.18 18.34
N SER A 37 2.50 55.17 18.08
CA SER A 37 3.95 55.26 18.11
C SER A 37 4.60 54.22 17.22
N ASN A 38 5.74 54.56 16.61
CA ASN A 38 6.57 53.65 15.84
C ASN A 38 7.54 52.83 16.74
N THR A 39 7.56 53.11 18.04
CA THR A 39 8.40 52.42 19.02
C THR A 39 7.56 51.82 20.14
N TYR A 40 7.97 50.69 20.66
CA TYR A 40 7.29 50.05 21.80
C TYR A 40 7.28 50.94 23.07
N ALA A 41 8.29 51.81 23.24
CA ALA A 41 8.35 52.71 24.37
C ALA A 41 7.18 53.70 24.35
N GLY A 42 6.73 54.14 23.19
CA GLY A 42 5.63 55.09 23.03
C GLY A 42 4.23 54.48 23.21
N LEU A 43 4.10 53.15 23.31
CA LEU A 43 2.82 52.49 23.58
C LEU A 43 2.42 52.43 25.06
N GLY A 44 3.27 52.92 25.96
CA GLY A 44 2.97 53.00 27.38
C GLY A 44 2.54 51.65 27.98
N SER A 45 1.38 51.59 28.63
CA SER A 45 0.81 50.38 29.23
C SER A 45 0.40 49.30 28.19
N GLY A 46 0.17 49.70 26.94
CA GLY A 46 -0.16 48.77 25.83
C GLY A 46 1.03 47.95 25.30
N ARG A 47 2.26 48.29 25.69
CA ARG A 47 3.49 47.66 25.18
C ARG A 47 3.53 46.15 25.33
N SER A 48 3.25 45.65 26.54
CA SER A 48 3.33 44.22 26.86
C SER A 48 2.29 43.42 26.05
N LEU A 49 1.09 43.96 25.91
CA LEU A 49 0.01 43.34 25.16
C LEU A 49 0.27 43.35 23.64
N SER A 50 0.81 44.49 23.10
CA SER A 50 1.23 44.57 21.69
C SER A 50 2.29 43.51 21.35
N ILE A 51 3.33 43.36 22.20
CA ILE A 51 4.37 42.34 22.00
C ILE A 51 3.77 40.93 22.04
N ALA A 52 2.89 40.65 23.01
CA ALA A 52 2.24 39.35 23.13
C ALA A 52 1.37 39.01 21.91
N LEU A 53 0.55 39.97 21.44
CA LEU A 53 -0.30 39.78 20.25
C LEU A 53 0.53 39.57 18.97
N ARG A 54 1.61 40.34 18.79
CA ARG A 54 2.51 40.13 17.64
C ARG A 54 3.19 38.77 17.68
N SER A 55 3.63 38.30 18.85
CA SER A 55 4.17 36.96 19.04
C SER A 55 3.11 35.90 18.70
N GLN A 56 1.88 36.07 19.17
CA GLN A 56 0.76 35.20 18.86
C GLN A 56 0.47 35.16 17.35
N LEU A 57 0.41 36.31 16.68
CA LEU A 57 0.21 36.42 15.24
C LEU A 57 1.32 35.70 14.46
N SER A 58 2.58 35.85 14.87
CA SER A 58 3.72 35.14 14.26
C SER A 58 3.61 33.63 14.43
N THR A 59 3.22 33.14 15.62
CA THR A 59 3.03 31.72 15.91
C THR A 59 1.90 31.15 15.08
N VAL A 60 0.74 31.84 15.03
CA VAL A 60 -0.40 31.39 14.20
C VAL A 60 -0.03 31.35 12.72
N ALA A 61 0.73 32.34 12.22
CA ALA A 61 1.21 32.34 10.83
C ALA A 61 2.10 31.14 10.54
N SER A 62 3.06 30.81 11.42
CA SER A 62 3.93 29.63 11.27
C SER A 62 3.14 28.30 11.25
N TYR A 63 2.12 28.18 12.11
CA TYR A 63 1.24 27.00 12.08
C TYR A 63 0.39 26.94 10.82
N ALA A 64 -0.11 28.08 10.32
CA ALA A 64 -0.89 28.14 9.07
C ALA A 64 -0.03 27.72 7.86
N ASP A 65 1.23 28.16 7.80
CA ASP A 65 2.18 27.74 6.75
C ASP A 65 2.46 26.22 6.84
N THR A 66 2.64 25.71 8.06
CA THR A 66 2.82 24.26 8.30
C THR A 66 1.59 23.49 7.85
N ALA A 67 0.39 23.94 8.21
CA ALA A 67 -0.88 23.33 7.81
C ALA A 67 -1.06 23.32 6.28
N THR A 68 -0.69 24.40 5.60
CA THR A 68 -0.74 24.50 4.13
C THR A 68 0.20 23.51 3.46
N ASN A 69 1.46 23.43 3.91
CA ASN A 69 2.43 22.48 3.40
C ASN A 69 2.00 21.04 3.63
N LEU A 70 1.44 20.77 4.81
CA LEU A 70 0.93 19.44 5.17
C LEU A 70 -0.26 19.03 4.29
N ASN A 71 -1.22 19.95 4.09
CA ASN A 71 -2.38 19.71 3.24
C ASN A 71 -1.97 19.40 1.79
N THR A 72 -0.94 20.09 1.27
CA THR A 72 -0.37 19.80 -0.05
C THR A 72 0.21 18.39 -0.12
N ARG A 73 0.99 17.97 0.89
CA ARG A 73 1.57 16.62 0.94
C ARG A 73 0.50 15.53 0.99
N ILE A 74 -0.48 15.69 1.86
CA ILE A 74 -1.62 14.76 1.96
C ILE A 74 -2.41 14.75 0.65
N GLY A 75 -2.58 15.90 0.00
CA GLY A 75 -3.25 16.02 -1.29
C GLY A 75 -2.55 15.20 -2.38
N VAL A 76 -1.23 15.29 -2.49
CA VAL A 76 -0.44 14.48 -3.47
C VAL A 76 -0.56 12.99 -3.14
N ALA A 77 -0.39 12.61 -1.87
CA ALA A 77 -0.54 11.21 -1.46
C ALA A 77 -1.93 10.66 -1.78
N ASN A 78 -2.97 11.45 -1.55
CA ASN A 78 -4.35 11.05 -1.82
C ASN A 78 -4.63 10.88 -3.33
N LEU A 79 -4.06 11.74 -4.19
CA LEU A 79 -4.13 11.56 -5.65
C LEU A 79 -3.45 10.27 -6.09
N SER A 80 -2.28 9.93 -5.52
CA SER A 80 -1.61 8.65 -5.80
C SER A 80 -2.48 7.46 -5.37
N LEU A 81 -3.09 7.51 -4.19
CA LEU A 81 -4.00 6.46 -3.72
C LEU A 81 -5.25 6.33 -4.58
N GLN A 82 -5.83 7.44 -5.05
CA GLN A 82 -6.98 7.42 -5.98
C GLN A 82 -6.62 6.73 -7.29
N ARG A 83 -5.42 7.01 -7.83
CA ARG A 83 -4.95 6.32 -9.04
C ARG A 83 -4.72 4.83 -8.79
N LEU A 84 -4.17 4.45 -7.64
CA LEU A 84 -4.02 3.05 -7.26
C LEU A 84 -5.37 2.32 -7.19
N VAL A 85 -6.40 2.92 -6.58
CA VAL A 85 -7.77 2.35 -6.57
C VAL A 85 -8.31 2.17 -7.98
N ALA A 86 -8.11 3.14 -8.87
CA ALA A 86 -8.52 3.04 -10.27
C ALA A 86 -7.80 1.88 -10.97
N ILE A 87 -6.47 1.76 -10.82
CA ILE A 87 -5.67 0.66 -11.36
C ILE A 87 -6.18 -0.70 -10.86
N GLY A 88 -6.43 -0.83 -9.55
CA GLY A 88 -6.98 -2.06 -8.98
C GLY A 88 -8.29 -2.48 -9.65
N SER A 89 -9.18 -1.51 -9.91
CA SER A 89 -10.46 -1.73 -10.59
C SER A 89 -10.27 -2.06 -12.07
N GLU A 90 -9.36 -1.40 -12.77
CA GLU A 90 -9.02 -1.64 -14.18
C GLU A 90 -8.46 -3.05 -14.37
N VAL A 91 -7.49 -3.46 -13.56
CA VAL A 91 -6.89 -4.80 -13.62
C VAL A 91 -7.89 -5.88 -13.25
N LYS A 92 -8.72 -5.65 -12.22
CA LYS A 92 -9.81 -6.56 -11.86
C LYS A 92 -10.80 -6.74 -13.01
N GLY A 93 -11.20 -5.65 -13.67
CA GLY A 93 -12.05 -5.67 -14.85
C GLY A 93 -11.41 -6.41 -16.03
N ALA A 94 -10.12 -6.18 -16.28
CA ALA A 94 -9.34 -6.89 -17.28
C ALA A 94 -9.27 -8.39 -17.01
N ALA A 95 -9.04 -8.81 -15.76
CA ALA A 95 -9.02 -10.21 -15.36
C ALA A 95 -10.38 -10.89 -15.55
N VAL A 96 -11.50 -10.22 -15.23
CA VAL A 96 -12.85 -10.79 -15.41
C VAL A 96 -13.22 -10.92 -16.88
N SER A 97 -12.79 -9.99 -17.73
CA SER A 97 -13.15 -9.94 -19.16
C SER A 97 -12.16 -10.70 -20.07
N ALA A 98 -11.00 -11.12 -19.57
CA ALA A 98 -9.96 -11.72 -20.39
C ALA A 98 -10.32 -13.15 -20.84
N GLY A 99 -10.44 -13.36 -22.16
CA GLY A 99 -10.43 -14.67 -22.79
C GLY A 99 -8.99 -15.17 -23.04
N GLY A 100 -8.86 -16.44 -23.44
CA GLY A 100 -7.58 -17.07 -23.76
C GLY A 100 -6.96 -16.67 -25.11
N ASN A 101 -7.10 -15.42 -25.52
CA ASN A 101 -6.47 -14.90 -26.74
C ASN A 101 -5.06 -14.40 -26.40
N PHE A 102 -4.06 -15.20 -26.75
CA PHE A 102 -2.66 -14.90 -26.53
C PHE A 102 -2.04 -14.18 -27.73
N ASP A 103 -1.18 -13.23 -27.45
CA ASP A 103 -0.32 -12.59 -28.45
C ASP A 103 0.99 -13.36 -28.66
N ASN A 104 1.90 -12.79 -29.46
CA ASN A 104 3.22 -13.37 -29.74
C ASN A 104 4.16 -13.40 -28.52
N THR A 105 3.81 -12.78 -27.41
CA THR A 105 4.53 -12.82 -26.14
C THR A 105 3.94 -13.82 -25.15
N GLY A 106 2.85 -14.49 -25.52
CA GLY A 106 2.13 -15.43 -24.67
C GLY A 106 1.27 -14.77 -23.61
N GLN A 107 0.89 -13.50 -23.79
CA GLN A 107 0.07 -12.74 -22.87
C GLN A 107 -1.28 -12.34 -23.49
N THR A 108 -2.27 -12.16 -22.63
CA THR A 108 -3.57 -11.59 -23.02
C THR A 108 -3.48 -10.06 -23.10
N PRO A 109 -4.38 -9.40 -23.85
CA PRO A 109 -4.44 -7.94 -23.88
C PRO A 109 -4.59 -7.31 -22.48
N GLY A 110 -5.36 -7.93 -21.58
CA GLY A 110 -5.49 -7.47 -20.20
C GLY A 110 -4.19 -7.51 -19.41
N GLN A 111 -3.38 -8.55 -19.59
CA GLN A 111 -2.06 -8.66 -18.94
C GLN A 111 -1.08 -7.59 -19.47
N ARG A 112 -1.15 -7.24 -20.73
CA ARG A 112 -0.32 -6.16 -21.30
C ARG A 112 -0.71 -4.80 -20.76
N THR A 113 -2.00 -4.53 -20.59
CA THR A 113 -2.46 -3.30 -19.91
C THR A 113 -1.95 -3.29 -18.48
N ALA A 114 -2.05 -4.41 -17.76
CA ALA A 114 -1.55 -4.53 -16.41
C ALA A 114 -0.03 -4.30 -16.26
N GLN A 115 0.78 -4.49 -17.32
CA GLN A 115 2.19 -4.11 -17.29
C GLN A 115 2.39 -2.58 -17.19
N LEU A 116 1.55 -1.80 -17.90
CA LEU A 116 1.56 -0.35 -17.81
C LEU A 116 1.00 0.11 -16.44
N ASP A 117 -0.07 -0.52 -16.00
CA ASP A 117 -0.70 -0.26 -14.70
C ASP A 117 0.25 -0.58 -13.52
N PHE A 118 1.09 -1.60 -13.67
CA PHE A 118 2.12 -1.92 -12.70
C PHE A 118 3.20 -0.82 -12.64
N ALA A 119 3.68 -0.35 -13.80
CA ALA A 119 4.66 0.74 -13.83
C ALA A 119 4.07 2.03 -13.23
N ASP A 120 2.82 2.37 -13.57
CA ASP A 120 2.09 3.51 -12.99
C ASP A 120 1.92 3.33 -11.46
N SER A 121 1.59 2.12 -10.99
CA SER A 121 1.50 1.83 -9.55
C SER A 121 2.82 2.08 -8.82
N VAL A 122 3.96 1.69 -9.39
CA VAL A 122 5.29 1.95 -8.84
C VAL A 122 5.57 3.47 -8.81
N ASP A 123 5.21 4.20 -9.85
CA ASP A 123 5.38 5.65 -9.91
C ASP A 123 4.50 6.37 -8.87
N MET A 124 3.26 5.91 -8.68
CA MET A 124 2.36 6.45 -7.63
C MET A 124 2.91 6.20 -6.23
N LEU A 125 3.47 5.02 -5.96
CA LEU A 125 4.09 4.70 -4.67
C LEU A 125 5.42 5.43 -4.47
N ASN A 126 6.11 5.84 -5.54
CA ASN A 126 7.30 6.67 -5.50
C ASN A 126 7.01 8.18 -5.58
N ALA A 127 5.75 8.60 -5.38
CA ALA A 127 5.36 10.00 -5.42
C ALA A 127 6.11 10.84 -4.38
N LYS A 128 6.48 12.07 -4.79
CA LYS A 128 7.19 13.04 -3.98
C LYS A 128 6.35 14.30 -3.73
N SER A 129 6.62 14.94 -2.61
CA SER A 129 6.23 16.33 -2.37
C SER A 129 7.46 17.13 -1.97
N GLY A 130 7.95 17.98 -2.89
CA GLY A 130 9.30 18.55 -2.81
C GLY A 130 10.35 17.44 -2.91
N ASP A 131 11.31 17.42 -1.99
CA ASP A 131 12.41 16.46 -1.97
C ASP A 131 12.10 15.16 -1.21
N ARG A 132 10.85 14.99 -0.71
CA ARG A 132 10.49 13.89 0.17
C ARG A 132 9.53 12.90 -0.50
N TYR A 133 9.86 11.62 -0.43
CA TYR A 133 8.96 10.53 -0.78
C TYR A 133 7.85 10.41 0.25
N LEU A 134 6.63 10.11 -0.22
CA LEU A 134 5.44 10.12 0.63
C LEU A 134 5.11 8.75 1.23
N PHE A 135 5.57 7.65 0.60
CA PHE A 135 5.26 6.27 0.98
C PHE A 135 6.46 5.49 1.52
N SER A 136 7.50 6.17 1.98
CA SER A 136 8.72 5.56 2.51
C SER A 136 8.79 5.54 4.05
N GLY A 137 7.74 5.95 4.74
CA GLY A 137 7.77 6.14 6.19
C GLY A 137 8.73 7.26 6.59
N ARG A 138 9.65 6.97 7.53
CA ARG A 138 10.67 7.94 7.97
C ARG A 138 11.86 8.09 7.01
N ALA A 139 12.07 7.12 6.10
CA ALA A 139 13.16 7.14 5.10
C ALA A 139 12.81 8.03 3.89
N THR A 140 12.46 9.29 4.13
CA THR A 140 11.84 10.20 3.15
C THR A 140 12.73 10.61 1.98
N ASP A 141 14.03 10.34 2.03
CA ASP A 141 15.04 10.61 0.99
C ASP A 141 15.29 9.42 0.06
N THR A 142 14.75 8.25 0.41
CA THR A 142 14.92 7.00 -0.36
C THR A 142 13.63 6.64 -1.07
N ALA A 143 13.72 6.29 -2.37
CA ALA A 143 12.58 5.78 -3.12
C ALA A 143 12.05 4.50 -2.46
N PRO A 144 10.77 4.48 -2.03
CA PRO A 144 10.24 3.33 -1.29
C PRO A 144 10.18 2.06 -2.12
N VAL A 145 9.86 2.15 -3.41
CA VAL A 145 9.69 1.01 -4.29
C VAL A 145 10.78 1.01 -5.36
N ALA A 146 11.37 -0.15 -5.61
CA ALA A 146 12.35 -0.33 -6.67
C ALA A 146 11.74 -0.07 -8.06
N PRO A 147 12.54 0.28 -9.09
CA PRO A 147 12.03 0.50 -10.44
C PRO A 147 11.24 -0.70 -10.97
N SER A 148 10.12 -0.45 -11.66
CA SER A 148 9.21 -1.48 -12.17
C SER A 148 9.89 -2.53 -13.04
N ASP A 149 10.84 -2.11 -13.90
CA ASP A 149 11.60 -3.04 -14.73
C ASP A 149 12.51 -3.96 -13.90
N GLN A 150 13.16 -3.44 -12.86
CA GLN A 150 13.97 -4.26 -11.95
C GLN A 150 13.12 -5.25 -11.16
N ILE A 151 11.95 -4.83 -10.68
CA ILE A 151 11.02 -5.74 -10.01
C ILE A 151 10.61 -6.88 -10.95
N MET A 152 10.27 -6.57 -12.20
CA MET A 152 9.82 -7.58 -13.16
C MET A 152 10.94 -8.51 -13.64
N ASN A 153 12.06 -7.95 -14.07
CA ASN A 153 13.09 -8.65 -14.83
C ASN A 153 14.39 -8.89 -14.05
N GLY A 154 14.55 -8.28 -12.89
CA GLY A 154 15.80 -8.35 -12.12
C GLY A 154 16.89 -7.43 -12.68
N ASN A 155 18.12 -7.68 -12.28
CA ASN A 155 19.29 -6.97 -12.77
C ASN A 155 20.33 -7.96 -13.28
N GLY A 156 20.21 -8.30 -14.55
CA GLY A 156 21.03 -9.33 -15.18
C GLY A 156 20.74 -10.74 -14.66
N ALA A 157 21.64 -11.69 -14.90
CA ALA A 157 21.47 -13.09 -14.51
C ALA A 157 21.67 -13.35 -12.99
N ALA A 158 22.24 -12.40 -12.27
CA ALA A 158 22.63 -12.59 -10.86
C ALA A 158 21.52 -12.23 -9.87
N ILE A 159 20.71 -11.20 -10.18
CA ILE A 159 19.68 -10.67 -9.29
C ILE A 159 18.32 -10.94 -9.89
N ALA A 160 17.58 -11.87 -9.29
CA ALA A 160 16.29 -12.31 -9.79
C ALA A 160 15.20 -11.27 -9.58
N GLY A 161 14.41 -11.03 -10.63
CA GLY A 161 13.13 -10.34 -10.56
C GLY A 161 11.95 -11.32 -10.40
N LEU A 162 10.75 -10.76 -10.35
CA LEU A 162 9.51 -11.50 -10.13
C LEU A 162 9.29 -12.63 -11.16
N LYS A 163 9.53 -12.38 -12.45
CA LYS A 163 9.36 -13.39 -13.50
C LYS A 163 10.21 -14.63 -13.26
N GLN A 164 11.44 -14.44 -12.79
CA GLN A 164 12.33 -15.55 -12.46
C GLN A 164 11.82 -16.30 -11.22
N VAL A 165 11.41 -15.58 -10.16
CA VAL A 165 10.87 -16.19 -8.94
C VAL A 165 9.60 -16.99 -9.23
N ILE A 166 8.71 -16.50 -10.12
CA ILE A 166 7.53 -17.23 -10.60
C ILE A 166 7.95 -18.52 -11.31
N SER A 167 8.92 -18.48 -12.20
CA SER A 167 9.41 -19.65 -12.92
C SER A 167 10.04 -20.69 -11.99
N GLU A 168 10.85 -20.25 -11.04
CA GLU A 168 11.47 -21.10 -10.02
C GLU A 168 10.41 -21.77 -9.14
N ARG A 169 9.43 -21.00 -8.65
CA ARG A 169 8.35 -21.51 -7.83
C ARG A 169 7.49 -22.51 -8.60
N SER A 170 7.09 -22.21 -9.82
CA SER A 170 6.32 -23.11 -10.67
C SER A 170 7.06 -24.44 -10.92
N THR A 171 8.38 -24.37 -11.16
CA THR A 171 9.20 -25.59 -11.34
C THR A 171 9.27 -26.42 -10.05
N ALA A 172 9.42 -25.76 -8.90
CA ALA A 172 9.45 -26.43 -7.61
C ALA A 172 8.09 -27.07 -7.25
N ASP A 173 6.98 -26.37 -7.52
CA ASP A 173 5.64 -26.88 -7.26
C ASP A 173 5.26 -28.02 -8.21
N LEU A 174 5.65 -27.96 -9.49
CA LEU A 174 5.43 -29.05 -10.44
C LEU A 174 6.17 -30.33 -10.05
N GLY A 175 7.34 -30.21 -9.43
CA GLY A 175 8.18 -31.35 -9.07
C GLY A 175 8.86 -31.99 -10.28
N VAL A 176 9.66 -33.05 -10.04
CA VAL A 176 10.40 -33.79 -11.08
C VAL A 176 9.46 -34.44 -12.08
N ASN A 177 8.34 -34.99 -11.59
CA ASN A 177 7.35 -35.73 -12.39
C ASN A 177 6.31 -34.82 -13.08
N LYS A 178 6.35 -33.52 -12.85
CA LYS A 178 5.39 -32.53 -13.39
C LYS A 178 3.91 -32.84 -13.06
N ASN A 179 3.67 -33.49 -11.93
CA ASN A 179 2.35 -33.88 -11.43
C ASN A 179 1.89 -33.11 -10.17
N GLY A 180 2.57 -31.98 -9.86
CA GLY A 180 2.23 -31.17 -8.70
C GLY A 180 2.60 -31.78 -7.36
N ARG A 181 3.59 -32.69 -7.34
CA ARG A 181 4.08 -33.42 -6.16
C ARG A 181 3.04 -34.25 -5.45
N VAL A 182 2.08 -34.79 -6.22
CA VAL A 182 1.09 -35.78 -5.76
C VAL A 182 1.04 -36.92 -6.78
N GLY A 183 1.11 -38.15 -6.32
CA GLY A 183 1.02 -39.34 -7.15
C GLY A 183 -0.29 -40.08 -6.96
N ALA A 184 -0.75 -40.81 -8.01
CA ALA A 184 -1.83 -41.77 -7.92
C ALA A 184 -1.34 -43.11 -8.38
N ALA A 185 -1.61 -44.18 -7.62
CA ALA A 185 -1.22 -45.54 -7.94
C ALA A 185 -2.26 -46.56 -7.45
N LEU A 186 -2.40 -47.64 -8.19
CA LEU A 186 -3.15 -48.82 -7.71
C LEU A 186 -2.45 -49.40 -6.49
N ASP A 187 -3.25 -49.86 -5.51
CA ASP A 187 -2.72 -50.58 -4.38
C ASP A 187 -2.22 -51.95 -4.82
N THR A 188 -1.06 -52.38 -4.33
CA THR A 188 -0.43 -53.65 -4.73
C THR A 188 -1.08 -54.88 -4.12
N THR A 189 -1.83 -54.70 -3.03
CA THR A 189 -2.55 -55.75 -2.31
C THR A 189 -4.04 -55.77 -2.60
N ILE A 190 -4.61 -54.63 -2.92
CA ILE A 190 -6.03 -54.46 -3.22
C ILE A 190 -6.18 -53.86 -4.63
N PRO A 191 -6.25 -54.68 -5.70
CA PRO A 191 -6.21 -54.16 -7.09
C PRO A 191 -7.40 -53.27 -7.47
N THR A 192 -8.43 -53.17 -6.62
CA THR A 192 -9.58 -52.26 -6.77
C THR A 192 -9.40 -50.92 -6.06
N ALA A 193 -8.31 -50.78 -5.29
CA ALA A 193 -8.01 -49.56 -4.56
C ALA A 193 -6.97 -48.68 -5.28
N ILE A 194 -7.16 -47.38 -5.20
CA ILE A 194 -6.26 -46.33 -5.73
C ILE A 194 -5.85 -45.46 -4.59
N ASN A 195 -4.54 -45.32 -4.37
CA ASN A 195 -3.95 -44.44 -3.39
C ASN A 195 -3.47 -43.15 -4.06
N ILE A 196 -3.86 -41.98 -3.54
CA ILE A 196 -3.41 -40.67 -3.95
C ILE A 196 -2.54 -40.12 -2.82
N THR A 197 -1.26 -39.87 -3.07
CA THR A 197 -0.25 -39.67 -2.04
C THR A 197 0.57 -38.40 -2.31
N GLU A 198 0.76 -37.58 -1.31
CA GLU A 198 1.67 -36.42 -1.35
C GLU A 198 3.13 -36.89 -1.35
N GLU A 199 3.99 -36.16 -2.07
CA GLU A 199 5.43 -36.39 -2.05
C GLU A 199 6.01 -35.98 -0.68
N GLU A 200 6.81 -36.83 -0.08
CA GLU A 200 7.53 -36.57 1.16
C GLU A 200 8.88 -35.89 0.88
N VAL A 201 9.38 -35.13 1.88
CA VAL A 201 10.76 -34.61 1.83
C VAL A 201 11.75 -35.76 1.98
N THR A 202 12.61 -35.98 1.00
CA THR A 202 13.71 -36.94 1.06
C THR A 202 15.08 -36.27 0.90
N PRO A 203 16.13 -36.67 1.65
CA PRO A 203 16.14 -37.59 2.77
C PRO A 203 15.72 -36.93 4.06
N ALA A 204 14.84 -37.56 4.82
CA ALA A 204 14.44 -37.32 6.22
C ALA A 204 14.41 -35.88 6.79
N PRO A 205 13.50 -35.56 7.75
CA PRO A 205 12.82 -36.55 8.59
C PRO A 205 11.67 -37.22 7.84
N PRO A 206 11.41 -38.53 8.10
CA PRO A 206 10.31 -39.24 7.49
C PRO A 206 8.99 -38.49 7.75
N GLN A 207 8.11 -38.46 6.74
CA GLN A 207 6.78 -37.90 6.76
C GLN A 207 6.67 -36.35 6.65
N LYS A 208 7.75 -35.62 6.63
CA LYS A 208 7.62 -34.18 6.42
C LYS A 208 7.00 -33.89 5.05
N ALA A 209 5.88 -33.16 5.03
CA ALA A 209 5.28 -32.70 3.79
C ALA A 209 6.21 -31.74 3.04
N GLN A 210 6.22 -31.84 1.72
CA GLN A 210 6.87 -30.84 0.87
C GLN A 210 6.20 -29.48 1.08
N PRO A 211 6.96 -28.37 1.13
CA PRO A 211 6.37 -27.03 1.14
C PRO A 211 5.82 -26.63 -0.23
N PHE A 212 6.11 -27.42 -1.26
CA PHE A 212 5.76 -27.17 -2.65
C PHE A 212 4.67 -28.11 -3.15
N GLY A 213 4.05 -27.73 -4.28
CA GLY A 213 3.02 -28.49 -4.94
C GLY A 213 1.64 -28.42 -4.30
N MET A 214 0.69 -29.12 -4.89
CA MET A 214 -0.66 -29.24 -4.35
C MET A 214 -0.71 -30.23 -3.19
N LYS A 215 -1.77 -30.12 -2.35
CA LYS A 215 -2.00 -31.00 -1.20
C LYS A 215 -3.35 -31.67 -1.33
N VAL A 216 -3.45 -32.93 -0.87
CA VAL A 216 -4.73 -33.62 -0.83
C VAL A 216 -5.64 -33.00 0.23
N SER A 217 -6.91 -32.78 -0.10
CA SER A 217 -7.88 -32.12 0.78
C SER A 217 -9.08 -33.02 1.10
N SER A 218 -9.72 -33.61 0.11
CA SER A 218 -10.84 -34.55 0.32
C SER A 218 -11.08 -35.43 -0.88
N ILE A 219 -11.74 -36.58 -0.66
CA ILE A 219 -12.23 -37.46 -1.68
C ILE A 219 -13.65 -37.89 -1.37
N SER A 220 -14.51 -37.98 -2.40
CA SER A 220 -15.86 -38.49 -2.30
C SER A 220 -16.29 -39.17 -3.58
N THR A 221 -17.29 -40.05 -3.49
CA THR A 221 -17.82 -40.79 -4.65
C THR A 221 -19.31 -41.05 -4.52
N THR A 222 -19.99 -41.14 -5.66
CA THR A 222 -21.39 -41.61 -5.75
C THR A 222 -21.49 -43.10 -6.10
N ILE A 223 -20.36 -43.77 -6.31
CA ILE A 223 -20.32 -45.22 -6.64
C ILE A 223 -20.81 -46.02 -5.43
N VAL A 224 -21.90 -46.72 -5.61
CA VAL A 224 -22.50 -47.53 -4.54
C VAL A 224 -21.59 -48.68 -4.14
N GLY A 225 -21.28 -48.80 -2.85
CA GLY A 225 -20.43 -49.85 -2.29
C GLY A 225 -18.93 -49.56 -2.33
N ALA A 226 -18.49 -48.53 -3.07
CA ALA A 226 -17.11 -48.09 -3.00
C ALA A 226 -16.81 -47.41 -1.65
N GLN A 227 -15.58 -47.51 -1.19
CA GLN A 227 -15.10 -46.92 0.06
C GLN A 227 -14.08 -45.82 -0.24
N THR A 228 -14.18 -44.71 0.47
CA THR A 228 -13.21 -43.61 0.38
C THR A 228 -12.57 -43.36 1.74
N THR A 229 -11.26 -43.13 1.74
CA THR A 229 -10.53 -42.66 2.92
C THR A 229 -10.09 -41.25 2.69
N ASN A 230 -10.61 -40.31 3.50
CA ASN A 230 -10.18 -38.91 3.49
C ASN A 230 -8.71 -38.79 3.92
N PRO A 231 -8.04 -37.66 3.63
CA PRO A 231 -6.63 -37.51 3.91
C PRO A 231 -6.23 -37.91 5.32
N VAL A 232 -5.32 -38.86 5.40
CA VAL A 232 -4.68 -39.32 6.63
C VAL A 232 -3.18 -39.08 6.52
N ASP A 233 -2.55 -38.90 7.66
CA ASP A 233 -1.09 -38.78 7.72
C ASP A 233 -0.47 -40.09 7.19
N LEU A 234 0.57 -39.97 6.38
CA LEU A 234 1.27 -41.11 5.84
C LEU A 234 1.79 -41.97 7.00
N PRO A 235 1.53 -43.30 6.97
CA PRO A 235 2.05 -44.19 7.97
C PRO A 235 3.57 -44.22 7.88
N THR A 236 4.23 -44.06 9.01
CA THR A 236 5.65 -44.32 9.10
C THR A 236 5.92 -45.79 8.75
N THR A 237 6.76 -46.07 7.76
CA THR A 237 7.49 -47.32 7.70
C THR A 237 8.13 -47.52 9.07
N PRO A 238 8.12 -48.75 9.63
CA PRO A 238 8.24 -49.00 11.07
C PRO A 238 9.32 -48.14 11.70
N VAL A 239 8.90 -47.18 12.51
CA VAL A 239 9.79 -46.28 13.25
C VAL A 239 10.39 -47.13 14.34
N THR A 240 11.62 -47.56 14.15
CA THR A 240 12.40 -48.22 15.19
C THR A 240 12.73 -47.32 16.39
N VAL A 241 12.53 -46.01 16.21
CA VAL A 241 12.60 -45.00 17.29
C VAL A 241 11.51 -43.97 17.04
N PRO A 242 10.49 -43.80 17.91
CA PRO A 242 9.49 -42.73 17.75
C PRO A 242 10.21 -41.40 17.77
N PRO A 243 9.99 -40.51 16.77
CA PRO A 243 10.51 -39.17 16.85
C PRO A 243 9.92 -38.48 18.07
N THR A 244 10.76 -37.85 18.86
CA THR A 244 10.36 -37.13 20.08
C THR A 244 9.45 -35.93 19.81
N THR A 245 9.32 -35.54 18.53
CA THR A 245 8.39 -34.51 18.02
C THR A 245 7.98 -34.88 16.59
N PRO A 246 6.68 -35.01 16.27
CA PRO A 246 6.23 -35.21 14.90
C PRO A 246 6.68 -34.03 14.05
N ALA A 247 7.24 -34.30 12.88
CA ALA A 247 7.51 -33.23 11.90
C ALA A 247 6.17 -32.66 11.41
N THR A 248 5.93 -31.38 11.60
CA THR A 248 4.75 -30.70 11.08
C THR A 248 5.17 -29.69 10.01
N PRO A 249 4.47 -29.63 8.88
CA PRO A 249 3.34 -30.44 8.44
C PRO A 249 3.76 -31.87 8.02
N VAL A 250 2.83 -32.82 8.15
CA VAL A 250 3.01 -34.22 7.73
C VAL A 250 2.40 -34.44 6.34
N ALA A 251 3.08 -35.20 5.47
CA ALA A 251 2.55 -35.59 4.18
C ALA A 251 1.34 -36.53 4.36
N LYS A 252 0.36 -36.43 3.44
CA LYS A 252 -0.92 -37.14 3.56
C LYS A 252 -1.20 -38.04 2.36
N SER A 253 -2.07 -39.01 2.56
CA SER A 253 -2.66 -39.79 1.50
C SER A 253 -4.17 -39.87 1.64
N MET A 254 -4.86 -40.02 0.53
CA MET A 254 -6.29 -40.36 0.45
C MET A 254 -6.48 -41.53 -0.52
N SER A 255 -7.56 -42.31 -0.39
CA SER A 255 -7.78 -43.47 -1.26
C SER A 255 -9.24 -43.66 -1.62
N ILE A 256 -9.47 -44.37 -2.73
CA ILE A 256 -10.75 -44.90 -3.12
C ILE A 256 -10.56 -46.39 -3.44
N ASP A 257 -11.40 -47.26 -2.86
CA ASP A 257 -11.50 -48.66 -3.18
C ASP A 257 -12.89 -48.92 -3.75
N LEU A 258 -12.95 -49.47 -4.95
CA LEU A 258 -14.21 -49.91 -5.58
C LEU A 258 -14.82 -51.10 -4.86
N ASN A 259 -14.05 -51.80 -4.00
CA ASN A 259 -14.50 -52.93 -3.16
C ASN A 259 -15.27 -53.98 -3.97
N GLY A 260 -14.76 -54.33 -5.15
CA GLY A 260 -15.39 -55.28 -6.05
C GLY A 260 -16.62 -54.78 -6.82
N ASN A 261 -17.05 -53.54 -6.57
CA ASN A 261 -18.20 -52.95 -7.25
C ASN A 261 -17.81 -52.38 -8.63
N VAL A 262 -18.77 -52.39 -9.53
CA VAL A 262 -18.65 -51.73 -10.85
C VAL A 262 -19.58 -50.52 -10.88
N PRO A 263 -19.08 -49.32 -11.18
CA PRO A 263 -19.90 -48.10 -11.22
C PRO A 263 -20.93 -48.19 -12.35
N LYS A 264 -22.02 -47.43 -12.19
CA LYS A 264 -22.98 -47.15 -13.26
C LYS A 264 -22.52 -45.96 -14.07
N ALA A 265 -22.93 -45.90 -15.34
CA ALA A 265 -22.70 -44.69 -16.14
C ALA A 265 -23.35 -43.46 -15.47
N GLY A 266 -22.57 -42.42 -15.26
CA GLY A 266 -22.96 -41.23 -14.53
C GLY A 266 -22.49 -41.13 -13.07
N ASP A 267 -22.02 -42.24 -12.47
CA ASP A 267 -21.41 -42.21 -11.15
C ASP A 267 -20.12 -41.33 -11.17
N GLN A 268 -19.84 -40.64 -10.07
CA GLN A 268 -18.75 -39.70 -10.00
C GLN A 268 -17.76 -40.01 -8.88
N VAL A 269 -16.51 -39.63 -9.14
CA VAL A 269 -15.44 -39.56 -8.15
C VAL A 269 -14.97 -38.08 -8.15
N LYS A 270 -15.03 -37.46 -6.98
CA LYS A 270 -14.57 -36.10 -6.75
C LYS A 270 -13.34 -36.08 -5.86
N LEU A 271 -12.28 -35.45 -6.32
CA LEU A 271 -11.02 -35.25 -5.61
C LEU A 271 -10.84 -33.74 -5.42
N THR A 272 -10.59 -33.27 -4.21
CA THR A 272 -10.29 -31.85 -3.91
C THR A 272 -8.84 -31.72 -3.48
N PHE A 273 -8.14 -30.75 -4.06
CA PHE A 273 -6.76 -30.43 -3.74
C PHE A 273 -6.65 -28.99 -3.26
N THR A 274 -5.75 -28.75 -2.30
CA THR A 274 -5.34 -27.39 -1.91
C THR A 274 -4.13 -26.98 -2.73
N MET A 275 -4.23 -25.86 -3.42
CA MET A 275 -3.17 -25.29 -4.27
C MET A 275 -2.12 -24.54 -3.44
N PRO A 276 -0.93 -24.22 -4.02
CA PRO A 276 0.13 -23.48 -3.33
C PRO A 276 -0.29 -22.16 -2.69
N ASP A 277 -1.27 -21.46 -3.28
CA ASP A 277 -1.84 -20.20 -2.79
C ASP A 277 -2.97 -20.40 -1.76
N GLY A 278 -3.18 -21.63 -1.26
CA GLY A 278 -4.23 -21.98 -0.30
C GLY A 278 -5.63 -22.13 -0.91
N THR A 279 -5.82 -21.92 -2.21
CA THR A 279 -7.11 -22.15 -2.88
C THR A 279 -7.38 -23.64 -3.06
N GLN A 280 -8.65 -24.00 -3.23
CA GLN A 280 -9.05 -25.38 -3.51
C GLN A 280 -9.49 -25.52 -4.96
N GLU A 281 -9.12 -26.66 -5.57
CA GLU A 281 -9.54 -27.05 -6.91
C GLU A 281 -10.05 -28.49 -6.88
N ASP A 282 -11.08 -28.74 -7.67
CA ASP A 282 -11.76 -30.02 -7.73
C ASP A 282 -11.48 -30.73 -9.05
N ILE A 283 -11.18 -32.04 -8.98
CA ILE A 283 -11.24 -32.96 -10.09
C ILE A 283 -12.52 -33.78 -9.94
N VAL A 284 -13.42 -33.72 -10.92
CA VAL A 284 -14.62 -34.56 -10.97
C VAL A 284 -14.52 -35.46 -12.19
N LEU A 285 -14.48 -36.77 -11.95
CA LEU A 285 -14.42 -37.79 -12.99
C LEU A 285 -15.73 -38.60 -13.00
N THR A 286 -16.33 -38.76 -14.18
CA THR A 286 -17.62 -39.44 -14.34
C THR A 286 -17.42 -40.82 -15.03
N ALA A 287 -18.00 -41.87 -14.47
CA ALA A 287 -18.01 -43.20 -15.08
C ALA A 287 -18.82 -43.18 -16.40
N SER A 288 -18.28 -43.75 -17.45
CA SER A 288 -18.91 -43.75 -18.76
C SER A 288 -18.71 -45.05 -19.51
N ASP A 289 -19.73 -45.49 -20.22
CA ASP A 289 -19.75 -46.62 -21.18
C ASP A 289 -19.68 -46.16 -22.65
N LYS A 290 -19.56 -44.86 -22.89
CA LYS A 290 -19.57 -44.25 -24.24
C LYS A 290 -18.22 -44.36 -24.95
N THR A 291 -18.29 -44.51 -26.28
CA THR A 291 -17.13 -44.45 -27.18
C THR A 291 -17.43 -43.43 -28.31
N PRO A 292 -16.63 -42.36 -28.49
CA PRO A 292 -15.43 -42.01 -27.70
C PRO A 292 -15.77 -41.60 -26.26
N LEU A 293 -14.79 -41.78 -25.35
CA LEU A 293 -14.92 -41.43 -23.95
C LEU A 293 -15.07 -39.92 -23.80
N PRO A 294 -16.11 -39.43 -23.07
CA PRO A 294 -16.27 -38.00 -22.81
C PRO A 294 -15.10 -37.39 -22.01
N ALA A 295 -14.89 -36.09 -22.12
CA ALA A 295 -13.91 -35.42 -21.29
C ALA A 295 -14.24 -35.58 -19.79
N ASN A 296 -13.21 -35.60 -18.94
CA ASN A 296 -13.32 -35.78 -17.49
C ASN A 296 -14.14 -37.03 -17.11
N SER A 297 -13.94 -38.13 -17.84
CA SER A 297 -14.59 -39.40 -17.54
C SER A 297 -13.61 -40.56 -17.58
N PHE A 298 -14.00 -41.66 -16.98
CA PHE A 298 -13.28 -42.95 -17.03
C PHE A 298 -14.18 -44.06 -17.56
N ALA A 299 -13.59 -44.99 -18.30
CA ALA A 299 -14.34 -46.11 -18.87
C ALA A 299 -14.69 -47.12 -17.79
N ILE A 300 -15.94 -47.57 -17.81
CA ILE A 300 -16.37 -48.73 -17.04
C ILE A 300 -15.70 -49.97 -17.63
N GLY A 301 -14.93 -50.70 -16.82
CA GLY A 301 -14.18 -51.87 -17.25
C GLY A 301 -15.09 -53.10 -17.45
N THR A 302 -14.69 -53.98 -18.36
CA THR A 302 -15.31 -55.28 -18.58
C THR A 302 -14.40 -56.39 -18.06
N ALA A 303 -14.99 -57.44 -17.52
CA ALA A 303 -14.21 -58.59 -17.04
C ALA A 303 -13.47 -59.28 -18.18
N ALA A 304 -12.17 -59.51 -17.99
CA ALA A 304 -11.32 -60.32 -18.88
C ALA A 304 -10.44 -61.25 -18.00
N PRO A 305 -10.87 -62.46 -17.68
CA PRO A 305 -10.19 -63.30 -16.71
C PRO A 305 -8.67 -63.40 -16.97
N PRO A 306 -7.84 -63.30 -15.93
CA PRO A 306 -8.18 -63.30 -14.49
C PRO A 306 -8.64 -61.94 -13.92
N VAL A 307 -8.67 -60.84 -14.70
CA VAL A 307 -9.02 -59.49 -14.26
C VAL A 307 -10.55 -59.37 -14.16
N THR A 308 -11.05 -58.88 -13.02
CA THR A 308 -12.47 -58.58 -12.80
C THR A 308 -12.87 -57.27 -13.45
N ALA A 309 -14.16 -57.03 -13.65
CA ALA A 309 -14.66 -55.74 -14.17
C ALA A 309 -14.34 -54.58 -13.22
N SER A 310 -14.33 -54.80 -11.92
CA SER A 310 -13.97 -53.80 -10.91
C SER A 310 -12.48 -53.41 -10.98
N GLU A 311 -11.58 -54.40 -11.10
CA GLU A 311 -10.14 -54.19 -11.27
C GLU A 311 -9.84 -53.41 -12.58
N ALA A 312 -10.47 -53.83 -13.70
CA ALA A 312 -10.35 -53.12 -14.97
C ALA A 312 -10.85 -51.66 -14.84
N THR A 313 -11.95 -51.45 -14.11
CA THR A 313 -12.48 -50.11 -13.84
C THR A 313 -11.53 -49.28 -12.97
N ALA A 314 -10.95 -49.89 -11.92
CA ALA A 314 -9.96 -49.22 -11.06
C ALA A 314 -8.72 -48.80 -11.85
N ALA A 315 -8.25 -49.63 -12.78
CA ALA A 315 -7.13 -49.28 -13.67
C ALA A 315 -7.48 -48.10 -14.58
N ASN A 316 -8.69 -48.09 -15.18
CA ASN A 316 -9.17 -46.98 -15.99
C ASN A 316 -9.34 -45.66 -15.16
N LEU A 317 -9.89 -45.76 -13.94
CA LEU A 317 -10.04 -44.64 -13.03
C LEU A 317 -8.67 -44.09 -12.61
N ASN A 318 -7.71 -44.96 -12.27
CA ASN A 318 -6.36 -44.53 -11.92
C ASN A 318 -5.68 -43.78 -13.08
N ALA A 319 -5.81 -44.26 -14.32
CA ALA A 319 -5.29 -43.56 -15.50
C ALA A 319 -5.97 -42.19 -15.70
N ALA A 320 -7.29 -42.11 -15.50
CA ALA A 320 -8.05 -40.86 -15.60
C ALA A 320 -7.67 -39.88 -14.50
N ILE A 321 -7.47 -40.33 -13.26
CA ILE A 321 -6.96 -39.52 -12.14
C ILE A 321 -5.58 -38.97 -12.49
N GLY A 322 -4.65 -39.80 -12.96
CA GLY A 322 -3.31 -39.38 -13.34
C GLY A 322 -3.30 -38.31 -14.43
N THR A 323 -4.16 -38.46 -15.45
CA THR A 323 -4.33 -37.44 -16.51
C THR A 323 -4.90 -36.13 -15.96
N ALA A 324 -5.98 -36.22 -15.17
CA ALA A 324 -6.63 -35.04 -14.61
C ALA A 324 -5.72 -34.28 -13.61
N MET A 325 -4.94 -35.01 -12.81
CA MET A 325 -3.92 -34.41 -11.92
C MET A 325 -2.82 -33.72 -12.71
N THR A 326 -2.37 -34.29 -13.83
CA THR A 326 -1.38 -33.68 -14.71
C THR A 326 -1.92 -32.39 -15.34
N ASP A 327 -3.18 -32.41 -15.81
CA ASP A 327 -3.85 -31.20 -16.33
C ASP A 327 -4.02 -30.13 -15.25
N LEU A 328 -4.44 -30.53 -14.04
CA LEU A 328 -4.56 -29.61 -12.89
C LEU A 328 -3.21 -28.99 -12.53
N ALA A 329 -2.15 -29.78 -12.49
CA ALA A 329 -0.80 -29.37 -12.16
C ALA A 329 -0.23 -28.39 -13.20
N ASN A 330 -0.43 -28.65 -14.50
CA ASN A 330 0.12 -27.83 -15.59
C ASN A 330 -0.82 -26.69 -16.02
N GLY A 331 -1.96 -26.53 -15.43
CA GLY A 331 -2.92 -25.46 -15.66
C GLY A 331 -3.18 -24.63 -14.40
N PRO A 332 -4.25 -24.89 -13.63
CA PRO A 332 -4.64 -24.09 -12.47
C PRO A 332 -3.58 -23.97 -11.39
N MET A 333 -2.78 -25.03 -11.14
CA MET A 333 -1.72 -24.98 -10.13
C MET A 333 -0.59 -24.03 -10.52
N VAL A 334 -0.21 -23.92 -11.80
CA VAL A 334 0.81 -22.96 -12.25
C VAL A 334 0.36 -21.52 -11.97
N ALA A 335 -0.94 -21.23 -12.12
CA ALA A 335 -1.49 -19.93 -11.74
C ALA A 335 -1.41 -19.69 -10.22
N ALA A 336 -1.73 -20.70 -9.41
CA ALA A 336 -1.59 -20.62 -7.96
C ALA A 336 -0.13 -20.45 -7.52
N SER A 337 0.80 -21.18 -8.18
CA SER A 337 2.25 -21.04 -7.98
C SER A 337 2.74 -19.61 -8.27
N ALA A 338 2.18 -18.96 -9.30
CA ALA A 338 2.54 -17.58 -9.63
C ALA A 338 2.05 -16.59 -8.56
N ILE A 339 0.83 -16.77 -8.03
CA ILE A 339 0.33 -15.95 -6.91
C ILE A 339 1.22 -16.13 -5.68
N GLU A 340 1.54 -17.39 -5.33
CA GLU A 340 2.38 -17.67 -4.18
C GLU A 340 3.84 -17.21 -4.36
N ALA A 341 4.36 -17.24 -5.59
CA ALA A 341 5.65 -16.63 -5.93
C ALA A 341 5.61 -15.10 -5.71
N GLY A 342 4.48 -14.46 -6.00
CA GLY A 342 4.24 -13.06 -5.67
C GLY A 342 4.26 -12.82 -4.16
N ASN A 343 3.58 -13.65 -3.36
CA ASN A 343 3.65 -13.57 -1.89
C ASN A 343 5.10 -13.64 -1.42
N ASN A 344 5.86 -14.61 -1.91
CA ASN A 344 7.26 -14.81 -1.55
C ASN A 344 8.16 -13.64 -2.00
N PHE A 345 7.96 -13.09 -3.20
CA PHE A 345 8.78 -12.00 -3.73
C PHE A 345 8.51 -10.66 -3.01
N PHE A 346 7.23 -10.37 -2.71
CA PHE A 346 6.82 -9.13 -2.04
C PHE A 346 6.85 -9.25 -0.51
N ASP A 347 7.40 -10.34 0.03
CA ASP A 347 7.71 -10.45 1.46
C ASP A 347 8.96 -9.63 1.82
N ASN A 348 9.24 -9.47 3.10
CA ASN A 348 10.41 -8.74 3.58
C ASN A 348 11.11 -9.52 4.71
N PRO A 349 12.25 -10.18 4.43
CA PRO A 349 12.94 -10.26 3.14
C PRO A 349 12.18 -11.11 2.10
N PRO A 350 12.41 -10.90 0.78
CA PRO A 350 11.88 -11.77 -0.25
C PRO A 350 12.33 -13.22 -0.05
N GLN A 351 11.48 -14.19 -0.44
CA GLN A 351 11.83 -15.61 -0.32
C GLN A 351 12.10 -16.25 -1.68
N ARG A 352 13.05 -17.16 -1.72
CA ARG A 352 13.52 -17.90 -2.90
C ARG A 352 13.50 -19.41 -2.67
N ILE A 353 13.56 -20.16 -3.75
CA ILE A 353 13.75 -21.61 -3.68
C ILE A 353 15.16 -21.94 -3.19
N GLY A 354 15.27 -22.74 -2.11
CA GLY A 354 16.52 -22.96 -1.37
C GLY A 354 17.48 -24.00 -1.95
N SER A 355 17.10 -24.68 -3.05
CA SER A 355 17.93 -25.77 -3.60
C SER A 355 17.80 -25.95 -5.11
N THR A 356 18.84 -26.53 -5.72
CA THR A 356 18.87 -26.94 -7.11
C THR A 356 19.18 -28.45 -7.19
N PRO A 357 18.58 -29.22 -8.13
CA PRO A 357 17.65 -28.76 -9.16
C PRO A 357 16.27 -28.39 -8.58
N LEU A 358 15.63 -27.37 -9.14
CA LEU A 358 14.40 -26.76 -8.63
C LEU A 358 13.24 -27.77 -8.43
N GLY A 359 13.09 -28.73 -9.34
CA GLY A 359 12.05 -29.77 -9.22
C GLY A 359 12.22 -30.68 -8.01
N SER A 360 13.41 -30.74 -7.40
CA SER A 360 13.69 -31.50 -6.16
C SER A 360 13.80 -30.62 -4.93
N ALA A 361 13.40 -29.34 -5.03
CA ALA A 361 13.49 -28.40 -3.92
C ALA A 361 12.61 -28.82 -2.74
N THR A 362 13.10 -28.56 -1.53
CA THR A 362 12.45 -28.94 -0.27
C THR A 362 12.32 -27.80 0.75
N THR A 363 12.90 -26.63 0.44
CA THR A 363 12.93 -25.49 1.36
C THR A 363 12.82 -24.16 0.62
N LEU A 364 12.30 -23.16 1.32
CA LEU A 364 12.44 -21.74 0.99
C LEU A 364 13.59 -21.16 1.80
N VAL A 365 14.25 -20.15 1.25
CA VAL A 365 15.32 -19.36 1.89
C VAL A 365 15.13 -17.89 1.63
N ASP A 366 15.60 -17.06 2.56
CA ASP A 366 15.55 -15.62 2.38
C ASP A 366 16.44 -15.16 1.22
N GLY A 367 15.87 -14.34 0.37
CA GLY A 367 16.60 -13.64 -0.68
C GLY A 367 17.40 -12.48 -0.10
N THR A 368 18.50 -12.19 -0.77
CA THR A 368 19.40 -11.09 -0.41
C THR A 368 19.56 -10.12 -1.57
N ALA A 369 19.98 -8.89 -1.31
CA ALA A 369 20.21 -7.89 -2.36
C ALA A 369 21.24 -8.33 -3.42
N SER A 370 22.03 -9.38 -3.14
CA SER A 370 22.99 -9.95 -4.10
C SER A 370 22.38 -10.99 -5.06
N ASN A 371 21.18 -11.52 -4.75
CA ASN A 371 20.55 -12.56 -5.55
C ASN A 371 19.08 -12.31 -5.91
N THR A 372 18.44 -11.33 -5.26
CA THR A 372 17.00 -11.03 -5.45
C THR A 372 16.79 -9.52 -5.36
N VAL A 373 15.93 -8.97 -6.19
CA VAL A 373 15.52 -7.57 -6.07
C VAL A 373 14.78 -7.36 -4.76
N ILE A 374 15.27 -6.43 -3.96
CA ILE A 374 14.54 -5.94 -2.79
C ILE A 374 13.55 -4.89 -3.30
N TRP A 375 12.27 -5.23 -3.29
CA TRP A 375 11.24 -4.40 -3.90
C TRP A 375 10.92 -3.14 -3.10
N TYR A 376 11.04 -3.21 -1.76
CA TYR A 376 10.76 -2.12 -0.84
C TYR A 376 12.01 -1.69 -0.09
N ASN A 377 12.35 -0.40 -0.15
CA ASN A 377 13.56 0.20 0.44
C ASN A 377 13.24 1.25 1.52
N GLY A 378 11.96 1.44 1.85
CA GLY A 378 11.51 2.37 2.88
C GLY A 378 11.59 1.77 4.30
N GLU A 379 10.95 2.45 5.24
CA GLU A 379 10.76 1.94 6.60
C GLU A 379 9.72 0.82 6.60
N THR A 380 10.10 -0.37 7.04
CA THR A 380 9.24 -1.56 7.02
C THR A 380 7.97 -1.40 7.87
N ASN A 381 6.86 -1.96 7.40
CA ASN A 381 5.58 -1.94 8.10
C ASN A 381 5.52 -2.99 9.25
N ASP A 382 6.62 -3.10 10.00
CA ASP A 382 6.65 -3.82 11.26
C ASP A 382 6.11 -2.91 12.37
N VAL A 383 4.86 -3.12 12.75
CA VAL A 383 4.17 -2.29 13.75
C VAL A 383 4.82 -2.42 15.13
N ALA A 384 5.40 -3.58 15.45
CA ALA A 384 6.07 -3.80 16.75
C ALA A 384 7.38 -2.99 16.85
N ALA A 385 8.15 -2.94 15.76
CA ALA A 385 9.43 -2.23 15.70
C ALA A 385 9.25 -0.73 15.39
N ASN A 386 8.37 -0.39 14.44
CA ASN A 386 8.29 0.93 13.83
C ASN A 386 7.00 1.71 14.15
N GLY A 387 6.05 1.08 14.85
CA GLY A 387 4.74 1.65 15.12
C GLY A 387 3.82 1.70 13.87
N ALA A 388 2.62 2.24 14.04
CA ALA A 388 1.65 2.38 12.95
C ALA A 388 2.16 3.30 11.84
N ALA A 389 1.81 2.99 10.58
CA ALA A 389 2.26 3.76 9.40
C ALA A 389 1.90 5.25 9.49
N ARG A 390 0.69 5.58 9.98
CA ARG A 390 0.27 6.99 10.16
C ARG A 390 1.21 7.76 11.07
N GLY A 391 1.78 7.12 12.11
CA GLY A 391 2.73 7.71 13.05
C GLY A 391 4.14 7.93 12.50
N SER A 392 4.48 7.44 11.32
CA SER A 392 5.81 7.64 10.71
C SER A 392 6.06 9.08 10.25
N ALA A 393 5.01 9.85 9.99
CA ALA A 393 5.09 11.29 9.73
C ALA A 393 4.06 12.04 10.57
N VAL A 394 4.54 13.01 11.33
CA VAL A 394 3.74 13.78 12.29
C VAL A 394 4.04 15.26 12.13
N SER A 395 3.03 16.11 12.21
CA SER A 395 3.20 17.56 12.16
C SER A 395 2.30 18.26 13.16
N GLN A 396 2.87 19.21 13.88
CA GLN A 396 2.12 20.06 14.80
C GLN A 396 1.56 21.27 14.02
N ILE A 397 0.24 21.41 14.03
CA ILE A 397 -0.49 22.48 13.31
C ILE A 397 -1.14 23.50 14.24
N ASP A 398 -1.04 23.29 15.56
CA ASP A 398 -1.45 24.21 16.62
C ASP A 398 -0.69 23.85 17.90
N THR A 399 -0.75 24.69 18.93
CA THR A 399 -0.10 24.45 20.23
C THR A 399 -0.45 23.09 20.85
N SER A 400 -1.66 22.58 20.63
CA SER A 400 -2.15 21.32 21.19
C SER A 400 -2.61 20.29 20.14
N ILE A 401 -2.48 20.60 18.84
CA ILE A 401 -2.98 19.73 17.77
C ILE A 401 -1.83 19.26 16.90
N THR A 402 -1.71 17.93 16.85
CA THR A 402 -0.74 17.21 16.03
C THR A 402 -1.50 16.31 15.05
N VAL A 403 -1.10 16.32 13.78
CA VAL A 403 -1.68 15.48 12.72
C VAL A 403 -0.68 14.42 12.32
N GLN A 404 -1.15 13.17 12.27
CA GLN A 404 -0.40 12.01 11.78
C GLN A 404 -0.81 11.74 10.33
N TYR A 405 0.16 11.65 9.42
CA TYR A 405 -0.09 11.54 7.98
C TYR A 405 0.93 10.64 7.25
N GLY A 406 1.72 9.87 7.98
CA GLY A 406 2.69 8.97 7.39
C GLY A 406 2.03 7.88 6.53
N ALA A 407 2.78 7.34 5.57
CA ALA A 407 2.39 6.19 4.75
C ALA A 407 3.61 5.34 4.43
N ARG A 408 3.39 4.04 4.21
CA ARG A 408 4.41 3.08 3.80
C ARG A 408 3.89 2.27 2.63
N ALA A 409 4.69 2.11 1.56
CA ALA A 409 4.27 1.35 0.38
C ALA A 409 4.11 -0.16 0.67
N ASP A 410 4.69 -0.67 1.76
CA ASP A 410 4.53 -2.04 2.24
C ASP A 410 3.36 -2.24 3.22
N GLU A 411 2.48 -1.24 3.40
CA GLU A 411 1.19 -1.45 4.08
C GLU A 411 0.40 -2.54 3.36
N GLN A 412 -0.29 -3.38 4.12
CA GLN A 412 -0.95 -4.59 3.62
C GLN A 412 -1.78 -4.35 2.35
N ALA A 413 -2.61 -3.31 2.33
CA ALA A 413 -3.44 -2.99 1.17
C ALA A 413 -2.63 -2.66 -0.09
N LEU A 414 -1.61 -1.79 0.06
CA LEU A 414 -0.76 -1.34 -1.04
C LEU A 414 0.11 -2.48 -1.57
N ARG A 415 0.70 -3.27 -0.67
CA ARG A 415 1.50 -4.44 -1.02
C ARG A 415 0.66 -5.48 -1.76
N ASN A 416 -0.52 -5.84 -1.25
CA ASN A 416 -1.38 -6.85 -1.86
C ASN A 416 -1.84 -6.42 -3.26
N GLN A 417 -2.19 -5.16 -3.43
CA GLN A 417 -2.57 -4.64 -4.75
C GLN A 417 -1.38 -4.64 -5.71
N LEU A 418 -0.24 -4.05 -5.32
CA LEU A 418 0.97 -3.99 -6.15
C LEU A 418 1.41 -5.39 -6.59
N GLN A 419 1.48 -6.34 -5.65
CA GLN A 419 1.82 -7.73 -5.88
C GLN A 419 0.87 -8.41 -6.87
N THR A 420 -0.46 -8.24 -6.70
CA THR A 420 -1.46 -8.87 -7.55
C THR A 420 -1.38 -8.34 -8.98
N VAL A 421 -1.23 -7.02 -9.15
CA VAL A 421 -1.03 -6.37 -10.46
C VAL A 421 0.28 -6.86 -11.10
N ALA A 422 1.37 -6.93 -10.32
CA ALA A 422 2.67 -7.40 -10.79
C ALA A 422 2.62 -8.86 -11.27
N VAL A 423 2.00 -9.77 -10.51
CA VAL A 423 1.88 -11.18 -10.89
C VAL A 423 1.04 -11.32 -12.16
N PHE A 424 -0.09 -10.61 -12.26
CA PHE A 424 -0.92 -10.64 -13.46
C PHE A 424 -0.15 -10.16 -14.71
N ALA A 425 0.64 -9.10 -14.55
CA ALA A 425 1.50 -8.55 -15.59
C ALA A 425 2.70 -9.45 -15.96
N ALA A 426 3.21 -10.24 -14.99
CA ALA A 426 4.42 -11.04 -15.17
C ALA A 426 4.19 -12.39 -15.85
N VAL A 427 3.01 -13.01 -15.62
CA VAL A 427 2.69 -14.36 -16.14
C VAL A 427 2.52 -14.32 -17.64
N ALA A 428 3.18 -15.26 -18.32
CA ALA A 428 3.05 -15.49 -19.76
C ALA A 428 3.10 -17.01 -20.03
N VAL A 429 2.43 -17.44 -21.08
CA VAL A 429 2.54 -18.82 -21.60
C VAL A 429 3.57 -18.84 -22.73
N ASP A 430 4.14 -20.01 -23.04
CA ASP A 430 5.07 -20.14 -24.18
C ASP A 430 4.29 -20.08 -25.51
N PRO A 431 4.40 -19.01 -26.29
CA PRO A 431 3.63 -18.85 -27.53
C PRO A 431 4.01 -19.92 -28.59
N ASN A 432 5.24 -20.46 -28.53
CA ASN A 432 5.71 -21.46 -29.48
C ASN A 432 5.05 -22.83 -29.29
N GLN A 433 4.49 -23.08 -28.09
CA GLN A 433 3.81 -24.33 -27.78
C GLN A 433 2.29 -24.28 -27.96
N LEU A 434 1.70 -23.12 -28.23
CA LEU A 434 0.24 -22.95 -28.38
C LEU A 434 -0.35 -23.73 -29.57
N ALA A 435 0.47 -24.13 -30.54
CA ALA A 435 0.06 -25.04 -31.62
C ALA A 435 -0.19 -26.49 -31.12
N ASN A 436 0.33 -26.88 -29.94
CA ASN A 436 0.05 -28.16 -29.34
C ASN A 436 -1.28 -28.10 -28.56
N PRO A 437 -2.31 -28.90 -28.93
CA PRO A 437 -3.64 -28.81 -28.31
C PRO A 437 -3.65 -29.07 -26.80
N ALA A 438 -2.80 -30.01 -26.32
CA ALA A 438 -2.70 -30.32 -24.90
C ALA A 438 -2.10 -29.16 -24.11
N TYR A 439 -1.04 -28.50 -24.65
CA TYR A 439 -0.46 -27.31 -24.05
C TYR A 439 -1.43 -26.13 -24.08
N ALA A 440 -2.10 -25.90 -25.22
CA ALA A 440 -3.08 -24.81 -25.35
C ALA A 440 -4.25 -24.97 -24.36
N LYS A 441 -4.73 -26.20 -24.12
CA LYS A 441 -5.74 -26.49 -23.10
C LYS A 441 -5.26 -26.06 -21.71
N ASN A 442 -4.05 -26.47 -21.32
CA ASN A 442 -3.48 -26.15 -20.03
C ASN A 442 -3.17 -24.65 -19.88
N ALA A 443 -2.66 -24.00 -20.94
CA ALA A 443 -2.43 -22.55 -20.98
C ALA A 443 -3.74 -21.76 -20.78
N ASN A 444 -4.83 -22.16 -21.44
CA ASN A 444 -6.15 -21.54 -21.23
C ASN A 444 -6.66 -21.75 -19.79
N ALA A 445 -6.49 -22.96 -19.24
CA ALA A 445 -6.86 -23.27 -17.86
C ALA A 445 -6.02 -22.45 -16.85
N GLN A 446 -4.73 -22.30 -17.11
CA GLN A 446 -3.82 -21.45 -16.31
C GLN A 446 -4.29 -20.01 -16.27
N ILE A 447 -4.59 -19.39 -17.43
CA ILE A 447 -5.03 -18.00 -17.49
C ILE A 447 -6.41 -17.83 -16.87
N ALA A 448 -7.34 -18.73 -17.09
CA ALA A 448 -8.66 -18.70 -16.44
C ALA A 448 -8.54 -18.75 -14.91
N ALA A 449 -7.69 -19.63 -14.40
CA ALA A 449 -7.40 -19.75 -12.98
C ALA A 449 -6.68 -18.53 -12.42
N LEU A 450 -5.74 -17.94 -13.17
CA LEU A 450 -5.05 -16.69 -12.79
C LEU A 450 -6.05 -15.53 -12.72
N ASN A 451 -6.89 -15.37 -13.73
CA ASN A 451 -7.91 -14.33 -13.78
C ASN A 451 -8.84 -14.38 -12.55
N THR A 452 -9.30 -15.58 -12.19
CA THR A 452 -10.15 -15.79 -11.01
C THR A 452 -9.44 -15.37 -9.72
N ARG A 453 -8.16 -15.73 -9.57
CA ARG A 453 -7.34 -15.40 -8.41
C ARG A 453 -7.05 -13.89 -8.30
N VAL A 454 -6.70 -13.27 -9.42
CA VAL A 454 -6.47 -11.81 -9.50
C VAL A 454 -7.75 -11.04 -9.16
N ALA A 455 -8.89 -11.43 -9.74
CA ALA A 455 -10.18 -10.79 -9.45
C ALA A 455 -10.57 -10.93 -7.96
N ARG A 456 -10.27 -12.08 -7.34
CA ARG A 456 -10.50 -12.32 -5.92
C ARG A 456 -9.55 -11.52 -5.03
N ASN A 457 -8.26 -11.47 -5.36
CA ASN A 457 -7.24 -10.79 -4.54
C ASN A 457 -7.37 -9.26 -4.61
N LEU A 458 -7.95 -8.73 -5.70
CA LEU A 458 -8.31 -7.32 -5.85
C LEU A 458 -9.74 -7.00 -5.37
N ALA A 459 -10.44 -7.94 -4.75
CA ALA A 459 -11.71 -7.69 -4.11
C ALA A 459 -11.51 -7.33 -2.64
N ASP A 460 -12.39 -6.47 -2.12
CA ASP A 460 -12.39 -6.12 -0.71
C ASP A 460 -12.72 -7.35 0.16
N VAL A 461 -11.89 -7.60 1.14
CA VAL A 461 -12.07 -8.67 2.11
C VAL A 461 -12.42 -8.03 3.47
N PRO A 462 -13.59 -8.33 4.05
CA PRO A 462 -13.97 -7.79 5.35
C PRO A 462 -12.91 -8.08 6.41
N GLY A 463 -12.52 -7.03 7.16
CA GLY A 463 -11.51 -7.13 8.22
C GLY A 463 -10.05 -6.97 7.76
N GLN A 464 -9.79 -6.86 6.47
CA GLN A 464 -8.48 -6.49 5.94
C GLN A 464 -8.41 -4.99 5.63
N GLN A 465 -7.20 -4.43 5.68
CA GLN A 465 -6.97 -3.04 5.28
C GLN A 465 -7.20 -2.90 3.77
N THR A 466 -7.93 -1.86 3.37
CA THR A 466 -8.09 -1.45 1.96
C THR A 466 -7.38 -0.13 1.69
N VAL A 467 -7.16 0.21 0.41
CA VAL A 467 -6.57 1.50 0.02
C VAL A 467 -7.49 2.65 0.43
N GLU A 468 -8.80 2.44 0.40
CA GLU A 468 -9.82 3.39 0.83
C GLU A 468 -9.76 3.66 2.35
N ASN A 469 -9.34 2.68 3.16
CA ASN A 469 -9.08 2.92 4.59
C ASN A 469 -7.94 3.91 4.78
N ILE A 470 -6.86 3.79 4.00
CA ILE A 470 -5.74 4.74 4.02
C ILE A 470 -6.20 6.13 3.57
N GLN A 471 -7.04 6.21 2.54
CA GLN A 471 -7.64 7.48 2.09
C GLN A 471 -8.54 8.10 3.15
N ALA A 472 -9.34 7.29 3.87
CA ALA A 472 -10.18 7.77 4.95
C ALA A 472 -9.36 8.37 6.12
N ASP A 473 -8.22 7.76 6.46
CA ASP A 473 -7.28 8.30 7.44
C ASP A 473 -6.76 9.68 6.99
N PHE A 474 -6.38 9.82 5.73
CA PHE A 474 -5.93 11.09 5.16
C PHE A 474 -7.03 12.15 5.09
N ALA A 475 -8.26 11.74 4.77
CA ALA A 475 -9.41 12.64 4.79
C ALA A 475 -9.69 13.16 6.21
N GLY A 476 -9.56 12.29 7.23
CA GLY A 476 -9.63 12.67 8.63
C GLY A 476 -8.55 13.70 9.02
N ALA A 477 -7.31 13.48 8.57
CA ALA A 477 -6.21 14.42 8.75
C ALA A 477 -6.49 15.78 8.09
N GLN A 478 -6.99 15.78 6.84
CA GLN A 478 -7.36 17.01 6.13
C GLN A 478 -8.51 17.76 6.81
N ALA A 479 -9.50 17.05 7.34
CA ALA A 479 -10.59 17.66 8.09
C ALA A 479 -10.09 18.35 9.38
N ALA A 480 -9.15 17.71 10.09
CA ALA A 480 -8.50 18.31 11.26
C ALA A 480 -7.67 19.55 10.91
N ILE A 481 -6.93 19.51 9.80
CA ILE A 481 -6.18 20.67 9.27
C ILE A 481 -7.14 21.81 8.96
N LYS A 482 -8.20 21.54 8.20
CA LYS A 482 -9.19 22.56 7.81
C LYS A 482 -9.83 23.22 9.04
N SER A 483 -10.34 22.43 9.98
CA SER A 483 -10.96 22.95 11.21
C SER A 483 -9.98 23.81 12.02
N THR A 484 -8.71 23.42 12.09
CA THR A 484 -7.68 24.18 12.78
C THR A 484 -7.35 25.47 12.06
N THR A 485 -7.22 25.44 10.73
CA THR A 485 -6.97 26.63 9.92
C THR A 485 -8.11 27.64 10.01
N ASP A 486 -9.38 27.19 9.96
CA ASP A 486 -10.55 28.04 10.12
C ASP A 486 -10.53 28.76 11.49
N ARG A 487 -10.17 28.06 12.58
CA ARG A 487 -9.98 28.66 13.92
C ARG A 487 -8.81 29.64 13.96
N GLN A 488 -7.69 29.32 13.30
CA GLN A 488 -6.52 30.21 13.22
C GLN A 488 -6.83 31.50 12.49
N VAL A 489 -7.63 31.47 11.42
CA VAL A 489 -8.10 32.67 10.71
C VAL A 489 -8.90 33.56 11.64
N GLN A 490 -9.82 33.01 12.44
CA GLN A 490 -10.60 33.76 13.42
C GLN A 490 -9.70 34.35 14.52
N THR A 491 -8.77 33.55 15.06
CA THR A 491 -7.82 34.01 16.09
C THR A 491 -6.93 35.12 15.57
N LYS A 492 -6.44 35.00 14.33
CA LYS A 492 -5.64 36.02 13.64
C LYS A 492 -6.41 37.35 13.49
N ALA A 493 -7.66 37.27 13.02
CA ALA A 493 -8.52 38.45 12.85
C ALA A 493 -8.76 39.16 14.20
N MET A 494 -9.07 38.40 15.25
CA MET A 494 -9.28 38.95 16.60
C MET A 494 -8.00 39.58 17.14
N ALA A 495 -6.86 38.89 17.05
CA ALA A 495 -5.59 39.41 17.50
C ALA A 495 -5.17 40.69 16.72
N GLN A 496 -5.44 40.75 15.42
CA GLN A 496 -5.20 41.93 14.60
C GLN A 496 -6.09 43.09 15.02
N THR A 497 -7.39 42.88 15.22
CA THR A 497 -8.32 43.90 15.71
C THR A 497 -7.89 44.47 17.08
N MET A 498 -7.46 43.56 18.00
CA MET A 498 -6.93 43.99 19.29
C MET A 498 -5.63 44.78 19.15
N LEU A 499 -4.75 44.36 18.27
CA LEU A 499 -3.49 45.08 18.00
C LEU A 499 -3.76 46.46 17.41
N ASP A 500 -4.69 46.55 16.46
CA ASP A 500 -5.10 47.82 15.86
C ASP A 500 -5.75 48.77 16.89
N SER A 501 -6.49 48.24 17.87
CA SER A 501 -7.05 49.06 18.97
C SER A 501 -5.99 49.58 19.94
N ILE A 502 -4.83 48.92 20.06
CA ILE A 502 -3.73 49.32 20.95
C ILE A 502 -2.75 50.24 20.24
N GLU A 503 -2.41 49.94 19.00
CA GLU A 503 -1.39 50.64 18.22
C GLU A 503 -1.98 51.71 17.31
N GLY A 504 -3.24 51.56 16.89
CA GLY A 504 -3.90 52.46 15.94
C GLY A 504 -4.30 53.80 16.54
N ILE A 505 -4.40 54.79 15.72
CA ILE A 505 -4.94 56.11 16.07
C ILE A 505 -6.39 56.27 15.63
N ASN A 506 -7.09 57.19 16.29
CA ASN A 506 -8.33 57.76 15.74
C ASN A 506 -7.95 58.94 14.82
N ASN A 507 -8.07 58.76 13.51
CA ASN A 507 -7.68 59.73 12.51
C ASN A 507 -8.39 61.06 12.69
N ASP A 508 -9.68 61.09 13.06
CA ASP A 508 -10.47 62.31 13.26
C ASP A 508 -10.00 63.07 14.49
N GLU A 509 -9.66 62.37 15.57
CA GLU A 509 -9.14 62.97 16.80
C GLU A 509 -7.75 63.54 16.56
N VAL A 510 -6.86 62.81 15.88
CA VAL A 510 -5.50 63.31 15.57
C VAL A 510 -5.55 64.47 14.61
N ALA A 511 -6.41 64.44 13.56
CA ALA A 511 -6.58 65.61 12.65
C ALA A 511 -7.11 66.82 13.37
N THR A 512 -8.06 66.64 14.27
CA THR A 512 -8.59 67.77 15.10
C THR A 512 -7.50 68.36 16.00
N LYS A 513 -6.65 67.50 16.62
CA LYS A 513 -5.51 67.98 17.43
C LYS A 513 -4.46 68.71 16.60
N ILE A 514 -4.18 68.29 15.38
CA ILE A 514 -3.28 68.92 14.44
C ILE A 514 -3.80 70.34 14.11
N LEU A 515 -5.09 70.51 13.76
CA LEU A 515 -5.69 71.81 13.48
C LEU A 515 -5.67 72.71 14.69
N ALA A 516 -5.95 72.18 15.89
CA ALA A 516 -5.86 72.93 17.14
C ALA A 516 -4.42 73.46 17.42
N LEU A 517 -3.41 72.58 17.23
CA LEU A 517 -2.00 72.94 17.39
C LEU A 517 -1.51 73.94 16.34
N GLN A 518 -1.96 73.78 15.09
CA GLN A 518 -1.66 74.80 14.04
C GLN A 518 -2.23 76.13 14.40
N THR A 519 -3.46 76.23 14.89
CA THR A 519 -4.09 77.48 15.37
C THR A 519 -3.33 78.06 16.56
N ALA A 520 -2.93 77.25 17.54
CA ALA A 520 -2.14 77.64 18.69
C ALA A 520 -0.75 78.16 18.28
N LEU A 521 -0.09 77.47 17.30
CA LEU A 521 1.18 77.95 16.74
C LEU A 521 1.05 79.34 16.05
N GLN A 522 0.00 79.49 15.22
CA GLN A 522 -0.27 80.81 14.58
C GLN A 522 -0.50 81.89 15.60
N ALA A 523 -1.31 81.67 16.64
CA ALA A 523 -1.54 82.61 17.74
C ALA A 523 -0.24 82.89 18.49
N SER A 524 0.60 81.90 18.75
CA SER A 524 1.90 82.06 19.41
C SER A 524 2.87 82.93 18.58
N TYR A 525 2.93 82.73 17.26
CA TYR A 525 3.72 83.56 16.36
C TYR A 525 3.23 85.01 16.33
N GLN A 526 1.91 85.19 16.29
CA GLN A 526 1.30 86.51 16.27
C GLN A 526 1.55 87.25 17.58
N THR A 527 1.40 86.59 18.73
CA THR A 527 1.70 87.13 20.05
C THR A 527 3.18 87.49 20.19
N THR A 528 4.06 86.59 19.68
CA THR A 528 5.52 86.84 19.70
C THR A 528 5.88 88.08 18.84
N SER A 529 5.30 88.18 17.65
CA SER A 529 5.47 89.31 16.76
C SER A 529 5.01 90.64 17.42
N THR A 530 3.83 90.59 18.06
CA THR A 530 3.30 91.80 18.78
C THR A 530 4.20 92.19 19.96
N LEU A 531 4.72 91.20 20.71
CA LEU A 531 5.67 91.40 21.80
C LEU A 531 7.00 92.06 21.31
N TYR A 532 7.52 91.54 20.15
CA TYR A 532 8.72 92.17 19.55
C TYR A 532 8.46 93.59 19.08
N GLN A 533 7.32 93.90 18.48
CA GLN A 533 6.93 95.27 18.07
C GLN A 533 6.77 96.18 19.27
N MET A 534 6.13 95.75 20.37
CA MET A 534 6.00 96.54 21.59
C MET A 534 7.35 96.76 22.30
N SER A 535 8.28 95.80 22.21
CA SER A 535 9.64 95.93 22.74
C SER A 535 10.45 96.98 21.97
N LEU A 536 10.30 97.01 20.61
CA LEU A 536 11.00 97.95 19.75
C LEU A 536 10.51 99.43 19.97
N VAL A 537 9.17 99.58 20.14
CA VAL A 537 8.55 100.87 20.41
C VAL A 537 8.93 101.46 21.79
N LYS A 538 9.33 100.64 22.78
CA LYS A 538 9.84 101.10 24.09
C LYS A 538 11.34 101.48 24.07
N PHE A 539 12.07 101.13 23.00
CA PHE A 539 13.51 101.40 22.87
C PHE A 539 13.83 102.59 21.94
N LEU A 540 12.84 103.04 21.17
CA LEU A 540 12.84 104.35 20.46
C LEU A 540 12.24 105.42 21.32
#